data_2b96052ed76e23146835fe1ce8fad74c
#
_entry.id   2b96052ed76e23146835fe1ce8fad74c
#
_cell.length_a   1.000
_cell.length_b   1.000
_cell.length_c   1.000
_cell.angle_alpha   90.00
_cell.angle_beta   90.00
_cell.angle_gamma   90.00
#
_symmetry.space_group_name_H-M   'P 1'
#
loop_
_entity.id
_entity.type
_entity.pdbx_description
1 polymer ?
#
loop_
_entity_poly.entity_id
_entity_poly.type
_entity_poly.pdbx_seq_one_letter_code
_entity_poly.pdbx_strand_id
1 'polypeptide(L)'
;MEITAIHHIALTVTDIERSRKFYHEILSIREIPRPPFNFPGAWFQLGDSQQVHLIVHSRATFREKPLDTRDVHFAVRVPSYYQAVEFLQTKGYREDADLNDSHCMILQPHPTTGYPQIYICDPDRHVIEINSERLD
;
A
#
# COMPACT_ATOMS: atom_id res chain seq x y z
N MET A 1 -7.55 19.41 -22.08
CA MET A 1 -7.31 18.00 -21.67
C MET A 1 -8.26 17.70 -20.53
N GLU A 2 -8.97 16.58 -20.58
CA GLU A 2 -9.87 16.11 -19.53
C GLU A 2 -9.32 14.82 -18.92
N ILE A 3 -9.12 14.82 -17.60
CA ILE A 3 -8.66 13.64 -16.85
C ILE A 3 -9.89 12.91 -16.34
N THR A 4 -10.05 11.63 -16.69
CA THR A 4 -11.24 10.82 -16.36
C THR A 4 -11.02 9.88 -15.18
N ALA A 5 -9.79 9.42 -14.92
CA ALA A 5 -9.47 8.52 -13.82
C ALA A 5 -7.95 8.43 -13.57
N ILE A 6 -7.58 7.87 -12.43
CA ILE A 6 -6.24 7.29 -12.23
C ILE A 6 -6.26 5.89 -12.83
N HIS A 7 -5.36 5.62 -13.80
CA HIS A 7 -5.25 4.30 -14.42
C HIS A 7 -4.41 3.34 -13.57
N HIS A 8 -3.23 3.77 -13.17
CA HIS A 8 -2.33 2.97 -12.33
C HIS A 8 -1.40 3.84 -11.49
N ILE A 9 -0.82 3.20 -10.49
CA ILE A 9 0.27 3.70 -9.67
C ILE A 9 1.49 2.84 -9.96
N ALA A 10 2.62 3.45 -10.31
CA ALA A 10 3.88 2.76 -10.54
C ALA A 10 4.83 2.98 -9.36
N LEU A 11 5.32 1.91 -8.77
CA LEU A 11 6.21 1.92 -7.61
C LEU A 11 7.51 1.20 -7.94
N THR A 12 8.63 1.84 -7.65
CA THR A 12 9.94 1.23 -7.77
C THR A 12 10.24 0.39 -6.54
N VAL A 13 10.59 -0.87 -6.74
CA VAL A 13 10.89 -1.84 -5.68
C VAL A 13 12.29 -2.42 -5.84
N THR A 14 12.87 -2.91 -4.75
CA THR A 14 14.23 -3.48 -4.73
C THR A 14 14.24 -5.00 -4.86
N ASP A 15 13.18 -5.67 -4.42
CA ASP A 15 13.02 -7.12 -4.45
C ASP A 15 11.59 -7.47 -4.87
N ILE A 16 11.44 -8.01 -6.08
CA ILE A 16 10.11 -8.28 -6.65
C ILE A 16 9.35 -9.37 -5.89
N GLU A 17 10.02 -10.40 -5.40
CA GLU A 17 9.33 -11.50 -4.71
C GLU A 17 8.85 -11.07 -3.32
N ARG A 18 9.64 -10.28 -2.61
CA ARG A 18 9.23 -9.67 -1.34
C ARG A 18 8.03 -8.73 -1.53
N SER A 19 8.06 -7.93 -2.58
CA SER A 19 6.95 -7.03 -2.91
C SER A 19 5.71 -7.78 -3.37
N ARG A 20 5.84 -8.80 -4.23
CA ARG A 20 4.70 -9.68 -4.62
C ARG A 20 3.98 -10.24 -3.41
N LYS A 21 4.77 -10.78 -2.46
CA LYS A 21 4.22 -11.35 -1.22
C LYS A 21 3.42 -10.31 -0.44
N PHE A 22 3.97 -9.10 -0.27
CA PHE A 22 3.29 -8.03 0.43
C PHE A 22 1.96 -7.63 -0.25
N TYR A 23 1.98 -7.33 -1.55
CA TYR A 23 0.78 -6.89 -2.26
C TYR A 23 -0.29 -7.97 -2.34
N HIS A 24 0.11 -9.24 -2.42
CA HIS A 24 -0.82 -10.37 -2.40
C HIS A 24 -1.35 -10.67 -1.00
N GLU A 25 -0.48 -10.76 0.03
CA GLU A 25 -0.85 -11.25 1.36
C GLU A 25 -1.35 -10.16 2.31
N ILE A 26 -0.88 -8.92 2.15
CA ILE A 26 -1.24 -7.80 3.03
C ILE A 26 -2.32 -6.93 2.38
N LEU A 27 -2.14 -6.50 1.14
CA LEU A 27 -3.19 -5.74 0.45
C LEU A 27 -4.26 -6.62 -0.18
N SER A 28 -4.08 -7.94 -0.21
CA SER A 28 -5.04 -8.91 -0.76
C SER A 28 -5.44 -8.63 -2.21
N ILE A 29 -4.54 -8.04 -3.00
CA ILE A 29 -4.79 -7.76 -4.41
C ILE A 29 -4.21 -8.84 -5.32
N ARG A 30 -4.88 -9.04 -6.45
CA ARG A 30 -4.56 -10.12 -7.39
C ARG A 30 -3.54 -9.65 -8.42
N GLU A 31 -2.47 -10.45 -8.61
CA GLU A 31 -1.54 -10.26 -9.73
C GLU A 31 -2.25 -10.53 -11.07
N ILE A 32 -1.98 -9.69 -12.06
CA ILE A 32 -2.53 -9.76 -13.40
C ILE A 32 -1.40 -9.92 -14.45
N PRO A 33 -1.72 -10.41 -15.66
CA PRO A 33 -0.75 -10.52 -16.73
C PRO A 33 -0.06 -9.19 -17.02
N ARG A 34 1.25 -9.25 -17.23
CA ARG A 34 2.13 -8.12 -17.53
C ARG A 34 2.78 -8.35 -18.89
N PRO A 35 2.90 -7.32 -19.75
CA PRO A 35 3.66 -7.43 -20.98
C PRO A 35 5.11 -7.89 -20.72
N PRO A 36 5.76 -8.56 -21.68
CA PRO A 36 7.10 -9.12 -21.52
C PRO A 36 8.19 -8.04 -21.63
N PHE A 37 8.24 -7.13 -20.66
CA PHE A 37 9.30 -6.14 -20.55
C PHE A 37 10.64 -6.79 -20.25
N ASN A 38 11.74 -6.12 -20.63
CA ASN A 38 13.10 -6.58 -20.39
C ASN A 38 13.64 -6.23 -18.99
N PHE A 39 12.77 -5.88 -18.04
CA PHE A 39 13.08 -5.62 -16.64
C PHE A 39 12.06 -6.32 -15.73
N PRO A 40 12.46 -6.75 -14.52
CA PRO A 40 11.55 -7.41 -13.59
C PRO A 40 10.46 -6.46 -13.10
N GLY A 41 9.29 -7.00 -12.82
CA GLY A 41 8.15 -6.26 -12.28
C GLY A 41 6.94 -7.16 -12.13
N ALA A 42 5.87 -6.60 -11.59
CA ALA A 42 4.58 -7.28 -11.44
C ALA A 42 3.46 -6.26 -11.52
N TRP A 43 2.31 -6.68 -12.04
CA TRP A 43 1.11 -5.87 -12.11
C TRP A 43 0.01 -6.48 -11.25
N PHE A 44 -0.72 -5.64 -10.53
CA PHE A 44 -1.81 -6.05 -9.67
C PHE A 44 -3.08 -5.26 -10.01
N GLN A 45 -4.22 -5.95 -9.91
CA GLN A 45 -5.53 -5.32 -10.02
C GLN A 45 -5.87 -4.60 -8.72
N LEU A 46 -6.28 -3.34 -8.80
CA LEU A 46 -6.76 -2.53 -7.69
C LEU A 46 -8.20 -2.09 -7.98
N GLY A 47 -9.15 -2.56 -7.17
CA GLY A 47 -10.56 -2.31 -7.44
C GLY A 47 -11.00 -2.86 -8.81
N ASP A 48 -11.92 -2.17 -9.48
CA ASP A 48 -12.49 -2.63 -10.73
C ASP A 48 -11.64 -2.32 -11.97
N SER A 49 -10.89 -1.20 -11.94
CA SER A 49 -10.22 -0.69 -13.14
C SER A 49 -8.83 -0.13 -12.92
N GLN A 50 -8.42 0.13 -11.68
CA GLN A 50 -7.10 0.65 -11.37
C GLN A 50 -6.09 -0.49 -11.19
N GLN A 51 -4.80 -0.15 -11.28
CA GLN A 51 -3.72 -1.11 -11.17
C GLN A 51 -2.58 -0.57 -10.30
N VAL A 52 -1.81 -1.49 -9.71
CA VAL A 52 -0.50 -1.20 -9.11
C VAL A 52 0.55 -1.89 -9.97
N HIS A 53 1.51 -1.12 -10.46
CA HIS A 53 2.64 -1.61 -11.24
C HIS A 53 3.91 -1.55 -10.39
N LEU A 54 4.49 -2.69 -10.10
CA LEU A 54 5.80 -2.79 -9.45
C LEU A 54 6.89 -2.89 -10.50
N ILE A 55 7.94 -2.11 -10.34
CA ILE A 55 9.07 -2.01 -11.27
C ILE A 55 10.35 -2.20 -10.48
N VAL A 56 11.10 -3.24 -10.80
CA VAL A 56 12.47 -3.36 -10.28
C VAL A 56 13.39 -2.51 -11.15
N HIS A 57 14.00 -1.52 -10.54
CA HIS A 57 14.94 -0.63 -11.21
C HIS A 57 16.35 -0.84 -10.66
N SER A 58 17.34 -0.94 -11.53
CA SER A 58 18.74 -1.16 -11.13
C SER A 58 19.31 -0.08 -10.22
N ARG A 59 18.70 1.10 -10.20
CA ARG A 59 19.04 2.24 -9.33
C ARG A 59 18.00 2.48 -8.25
N ALA A 60 17.11 1.51 -8.00
CA ALA A 60 16.14 1.62 -6.93
C ALA A 60 16.87 1.74 -5.59
N THR A 61 16.53 2.74 -4.82
CA THR A 61 17.04 2.94 -3.48
C THR A 61 15.93 2.68 -2.49
N PHE A 62 16.23 1.90 -1.46
CA PHE A 62 15.33 1.73 -0.34
C PHE A 62 15.04 3.09 0.32
N ARG A 63 13.78 3.36 0.58
CA ARG A 63 13.35 4.60 1.23
C ARG A 63 13.52 4.47 2.74
N GLU A 64 14.70 4.83 3.26
CA GLU A 64 14.99 4.78 4.69
C GLU A 64 14.30 5.94 5.44
N LYS A 65 12.98 5.84 5.58
CA LYS A 65 12.16 6.83 6.28
C LYS A 65 11.25 6.18 7.31
N PRO A 66 11.00 6.82 8.46
CA PRO A 66 9.93 6.41 9.35
C PRO A 66 8.57 6.54 8.63
N LEU A 67 7.58 5.79 9.08
CA LEU A 67 6.21 5.96 8.63
C LEU A 67 5.72 7.36 8.99
N ASP A 68 5.34 8.13 7.97
CA ASP A 68 4.80 9.49 8.12
C ASP A 68 3.53 9.61 7.26
N THR A 69 2.43 9.96 7.89
CA THR A 69 1.12 10.12 7.24
C THR A 69 1.07 11.24 6.20
N ARG A 70 2.06 12.14 6.23
CA ARG A 70 2.20 13.27 5.29
C ARG A 70 3.18 13.02 4.15
N ASP A 71 3.87 11.87 4.16
CA ASP A 71 4.72 11.47 3.02
C ASP A 71 3.83 11.16 1.81
N VAL A 72 4.42 11.15 0.62
CA VAL A 72 3.71 10.76 -0.59
C VAL A 72 3.14 9.34 -0.42
N HIS A 73 1.87 9.17 -0.69
CA HIS A 73 1.17 7.91 -0.54
C HIS A 73 0.03 7.77 -1.55
N PHE A 74 -0.46 6.57 -1.68
CA PHE A 74 -1.75 6.32 -2.30
C PHE A 74 -2.72 5.73 -1.28
N ALA A 75 -4.01 5.95 -1.52
CA ALA A 75 -5.06 5.48 -0.63
C ALA A 75 -5.92 4.41 -1.29
N VAL A 76 -6.26 3.39 -0.51
CA VAL A 76 -7.20 2.33 -0.89
C VAL A 76 -8.39 2.33 0.07
N ARG A 77 -9.57 2.01 -0.45
CA ARG A 77 -10.79 1.95 0.35
C ARG A 77 -11.20 0.52 0.65
N VAL A 78 -11.55 0.27 1.91
CA VAL A 78 -12.10 -1.00 2.40
C VAL A 78 -13.51 -0.81 2.95
N PRO A 79 -14.34 -1.85 2.98
CA PRO A 79 -15.70 -1.75 3.49
C PRO A 79 -15.79 -1.55 5.01
N SER A 80 -14.81 -2.06 5.79
CA SER A 80 -14.81 -2.04 7.25
C SER A 80 -13.44 -1.64 7.78
N TYR A 81 -13.40 -0.60 8.61
CA TYR A 81 -12.19 -0.14 9.28
C TYR A 81 -11.66 -1.17 10.29
N TYR A 82 -12.56 -1.64 11.18
CA TYR A 82 -12.14 -2.57 12.23
C TYR A 82 -11.69 -3.92 11.69
N GLN A 83 -12.34 -4.45 10.66
CA GLN A 83 -11.87 -5.69 10.01
C GLN A 83 -10.50 -5.51 9.37
N ALA A 84 -10.20 -4.36 8.79
CA ALA A 84 -8.88 -4.08 8.24
C ALA A 84 -7.81 -4.00 9.36
N VAL A 85 -8.11 -3.32 10.47
CA VAL A 85 -7.22 -3.29 11.65
C VAL A 85 -6.95 -4.69 12.18
N GLU A 86 -8.01 -5.47 12.43
CA GLU A 86 -7.90 -6.84 12.93
C GLU A 86 -7.07 -7.72 11.99
N PHE A 87 -7.34 -7.65 10.69
CA PHE A 87 -6.56 -8.38 9.69
C PHE A 87 -5.08 -8.02 9.75
N LEU A 88 -4.72 -6.73 9.78
CA LEU A 88 -3.34 -6.28 9.87
C LEU A 88 -2.67 -6.76 11.17
N GLN A 89 -3.39 -6.75 12.29
CA GLN A 89 -2.91 -7.29 13.56
C GLN A 89 -2.59 -8.79 13.47
N THR A 90 -3.40 -9.59 12.76
CA THR A 90 -3.10 -11.01 12.51
C THR A 90 -1.84 -11.20 11.67
N LYS A 91 -1.44 -10.18 10.90
CA LYS A 91 -0.20 -10.14 10.10
C LYS A 91 0.99 -9.55 10.87
N GLY A 92 0.81 -9.22 12.14
CA GLY A 92 1.87 -8.73 13.02
C GLY A 92 2.03 -7.20 13.06
N TYR A 93 1.14 -6.45 12.42
CA TYR A 93 1.16 -4.98 12.48
C TYR A 93 0.73 -4.48 13.86
N ARG A 94 1.40 -3.42 14.37
CA ARG A 94 1.13 -2.86 15.69
C ARG A 94 1.28 -1.34 15.69
N GLU A 95 0.42 -0.66 16.46
CA GLU A 95 0.51 0.79 16.67
C GLU A 95 1.67 1.19 17.58
N ASP A 96 2.06 0.32 18.52
CA ASP A 96 3.14 0.56 19.47
C ASP A 96 4.53 0.23 18.94
N ALA A 97 4.64 -0.20 17.69
CA ALA A 97 5.91 -0.42 17.03
C ALA A 97 6.60 0.92 16.70
N ASP A 98 7.93 0.90 16.65
CA ASP A 98 8.72 2.05 16.20
C ASP A 98 8.31 2.40 14.74
N LEU A 99 8.28 3.70 14.41
CA LEU A 99 7.89 4.17 13.07
C LEU A 99 8.82 3.67 11.95
N ASN A 100 10.00 3.19 12.27
CA ASN A 100 10.92 2.54 11.34
C ASN A 100 10.68 1.01 11.21
N ASP A 101 9.87 0.42 12.09
CA ASP A 101 9.54 -0.99 12.03
C ASP A 101 8.68 -1.28 10.78
N SER A 102 8.97 -2.37 10.09
CA SER A 102 8.22 -2.80 8.90
C SER A 102 6.77 -3.17 9.19
N HIS A 103 6.44 -3.47 10.45
CA HIS A 103 5.10 -3.80 10.92
C HIS A 103 4.47 -2.70 11.78
N CYS A 104 4.98 -1.47 11.65
CA CYS A 104 4.32 -0.32 12.24
C CYS A 104 3.05 0.03 11.47
N MET A 105 1.98 0.35 12.19
CA MET A 105 0.80 0.98 11.63
C MET A 105 0.40 2.20 12.46
N ILE A 106 -0.14 3.21 11.79
CA ILE A 106 -0.74 4.38 12.44
C ILE A 106 -2.24 4.32 12.24
N LEU A 107 -3.00 4.38 13.33
CA LEU A 107 -4.45 4.39 13.30
C LEU A 107 -4.98 5.81 13.54
N GLN A 108 -5.89 6.24 12.67
CA GLN A 108 -6.61 7.50 12.80
C GLN A 108 -8.12 7.25 12.66
N PRO A 109 -8.79 6.76 13.73
CA PRO A 109 -10.22 6.45 13.68
C PRO A 109 -11.11 7.68 13.54
N HIS A 110 -10.65 8.85 14.00
CA HIS A 110 -11.42 10.10 13.99
C HIS A 110 -10.58 11.29 13.46
N PRO A 111 -10.08 11.20 12.22
CA PRO A 111 -9.28 12.31 11.68
C PRO A 111 -10.14 13.47 11.21
N THR A 112 -9.50 14.60 10.96
CA THR A 112 -10.16 15.82 10.42
C THR A 112 -10.78 15.59 9.04
N THR A 113 -10.32 14.59 8.28
CA THR A 113 -10.89 14.21 6.98
C THR A 113 -12.33 13.72 7.05
N GLY A 114 -12.78 13.27 8.23
CA GLY A 114 -14.13 12.76 8.46
C GLY A 114 -14.34 11.28 8.14
N TYR A 115 -13.29 10.58 7.68
CA TYR A 115 -13.30 9.13 7.47
C TYR A 115 -12.06 8.47 8.10
N PRO A 116 -12.19 7.28 8.71
CA PRO A 116 -11.09 6.64 9.42
C PRO A 116 -9.99 6.16 8.49
N GLN A 117 -8.75 6.24 8.96
CA GLN A 117 -7.54 5.95 8.17
C GLN A 117 -6.58 5.04 8.94
N ILE A 118 -5.93 4.15 8.20
CA ILE A 118 -4.82 3.32 8.65
C ILE A 118 -3.64 3.60 7.71
N TYR A 119 -2.45 3.77 8.24
CA TYR A 119 -1.24 3.93 7.43
C TYR A 119 -0.27 2.80 7.72
N ILE A 120 0.28 2.20 6.68
CA ILE A 120 1.33 1.19 6.71
C ILE A 120 2.37 1.49 5.63
N CYS A 121 3.50 0.79 5.67
CA CYS A 121 4.49 0.83 4.58
C CYS A 121 4.57 -0.52 3.87
N ASP A 122 4.83 -0.48 2.58
CA ASP A 122 5.29 -1.65 1.84
C ASP A 122 6.77 -1.97 2.17
N PRO A 123 7.35 -3.08 1.71
CA PRO A 123 8.74 -3.46 2.01
C PRO A 123 9.81 -2.43 1.61
N ASP A 124 9.52 -1.58 0.64
CA ASP A 124 10.41 -0.49 0.19
C ASP A 124 10.03 0.87 0.81
N ARG A 125 9.18 0.87 1.84
CA ARG A 125 8.75 2.06 2.59
C ARG A 125 7.86 3.02 1.80
N HIS A 126 7.18 2.56 0.75
CA HIS A 126 6.08 3.32 0.17
C HIS A 126 4.91 3.34 1.15
N VAL A 127 4.43 4.53 1.46
CA VAL A 127 3.31 4.70 2.40
C VAL A 127 2.00 4.38 1.70
N ILE A 128 1.15 3.62 2.38
CA ILE A 128 -0.17 3.23 1.92
C ILE A 128 -1.19 3.64 2.97
N GLU A 129 -2.17 4.44 2.55
CA GLU A 129 -3.35 4.72 3.35
C GLU A 129 -4.44 3.68 3.05
N ILE A 130 -5.00 3.08 4.08
CA ILE A 130 -6.20 2.25 4.00
C ILE A 130 -7.31 2.99 4.73
N ASN A 131 -8.41 3.29 4.05
CA ASN A 131 -9.51 4.01 4.65
C ASN A 131 -10.86 3.32 4.42
N SER A 132 -11.86 3.65 5.23
CA SER A 132 -13.25 3.27 5.00
C SER A 132 -14.11 4.53 4.89
N GLU A 133 -15.33 4.37 4.39
CA GLU A 133 -16.26 5.52 4.28
C GLU A 133 -16.62 6.10 5.65
N ARG A 134 -16.74 5.23 6.63
CA ARG A 134 -17.11 5.56 8.02
C ARG A 134 -16.50 4.57 9.00
N LEU A 135 -16.49 4.95 10.26
CA LEU A 135 -16.16 4.04 11.36
C LEU A 135 -17.34 3.09 11.57
N ASP A 136 -17.09 1.81 11.60
CA ASP A 136 -18.08 0.74 11.82
C ASP A 136 -18.09 0.20 13.24
#